data_0ae6450479cfa7f817f65d70a3689b3e
#
_entry.id   0ae6450479cfa7f817f65d70a3689b3e
#
_cell.length_a   1.000
_cell.length_b   1.000
_cell.length_c   1.000
_cell.angle_alpha   90.00
_cell.angle_beta   90.00
_cell.angle_gamma   90.00
#
_symmetry.space_group_name_H-M   'P 1'
#
loop_
_entity.id
_entity.type
_entity.pdbx_description
1 polymer ?
#
loop_
_entity_poly.entity_id
_entity_poly.type
_entity_poly.pdbx_seq_one_letter_code
_entity_poly.pdbx_strand_id
1 'polypeptide(L)'
;WITDHYNNKNVYETLALIANETETIKMGPGVTNPYVRSPAISASAIATIDEISNGRATFGIGPGDKATFDSLGIEWTKPVSTIKAAVADINTLLAGGKTEGGAALGGVKAVQEHIPIYMGAQGPKMLETAGEIADGVLINASNPKDYEAAMPMIKKGIEAAGGDKAFDVGAYTATSIGADSDAAKNAAKIVVAFIAAGSPPPVIERHGLPEGFNEQMGAFLAKGDFGGAIGAVTDEALDAFSVCGTPDEFIPKIEGLAEMGVTQYVAGSPVGKDVEESIKLLGEVIASF
;
A
#
# COMPACT_ATOMS: atom_id res chain seq x y z
N TRP A 1 -4.24 -7.61 0.09
CA TRP A 1 -3.74 -6.71 -0.94
C TRP A 1 -2.65 -7.37 -1.78
N ILE A 2 -2.70 -7.25 -3.11
CA ILE A 2 -1.70 -7.79 -4.04
C ILE A 2 -1.07 -6.66 -4.84
N THR A 3 0.26 -6.57 -4.85
CA THR A 3 0.98 -5.54 -5.59
C THR A 3 0.84 -5.72 -7.10
N ASP A 4 0.46 -4.66 -7.82
CA ASP A 4 0.44 -4.61 -9.30
C ASP A 4 1.72 -3.96 -9.81
N HIS A 5 2.71 -4.77 -10.14
CA HIS A 5 3.99 -4.33 -10.69
C HIS A 5 4.42 -5.22 -11.85
N TYR A 6 5.00 -4.64 -12.90
CA TYR A 6 5.31 -5.34 -14.16
C TYR A 6 6.22 -6.56 -14.00
N ASN A 7 7.06 -6.61 -12.97
CA ASN A 7 7.96 -7.73 -12.70
C ASN A 7 7.39 -8.76 -11.70
N ASN A 8 6.14 -8.58 -11.25
CA ASN A 8 5.43 -9.52 -10.40
C ASN A 8 4.45 -10.38 -11.22
N LYS A 9 3.81 -11.37 -10.57
CA LYS A 9 2.67 -12.07 -11.15
C LYS A 9 1.54 -11.07 -11.41
N ASN A 10 0.78 -11.30 -12.49
CA ASN A 10 -0.36 -10.42 -12.81
C ASN A 10 -1.35 -10.38 -11.64
N VAL A 11 -1.66 -9.18 -11.18
CA VAL A 11 -2.46 -8.95 -9.99
C VAL A 11 -3.87 -9.55 -10.12
N TYR A 12 -4.55 -9.34 -11.24
CA TYR A 12 -5.94 -9.78 -11.40
C TYR A 12 -6.08 -11.28 -11.58
N GLU A 13 -5.11 -11.94 -12.23
CA GLU A 13 -5.07 -13.40 -12.32
C GLU A 13 -4.88 -14.02 -10.93
N THR A 14 -3.99 -13.43 -10.12
CA THR A 14 -3.77 -13.84 -8.73
C THR A 14 -5.02 -13.61 -7.88
N LEU A 15 -5.67 -12.45 -8.00
CA LEU A 15 -6.90 -12.13 -7.28
C LEU A 15 -8.05 -13.06 -7.65
N ALA A 16 -8.18 -13.44 -8.93
CA ALA A 16 -9.21 -14.40 -9.37
C ALA A 16 -9.04 -15.78 -8.73
N LEU A 17 -7.79 -16.27 -8.60
CA LEU A 17 -7.51 -17.52 -7.89
C LEU A 17 -7.86 -17.41 -6.41
N ILE A 18 -7.47 -16.32 -5.74
CA ILE A 18 -7.80 -16.08 -4.33
C ILE A 18 -9.34 -16.00 -4.15
N ALA A 19 -10.03 -15.32 -5.04
CA ALA A 19 -11.48 -15.19 -5.00
C ALA A 19 -12.19 -16.56 -5.07
N ASN A 20 -11.66 -17.48 -5.89
CA ASN A 20 -12.19 -18.82 -6.04
C ASN A 20 -11.90 -19.74 -4.85
N GLU A 21 -10.74 -19.58 -4.22
CA GLU A 21 -10.28 -20.46 -3.12
C GLU A 21 -10.70 -19.97 -1.72
N THR A 22 -11.36 -18.81 -1.62
CA THR A 22 -11.74 -18.22 -0.34
C THR A 22 -13.19 -17.75 -0.34
N GLU A 23 -13.80 -17.65 0.87
CA GLU A 23 -15.22 -17.27 1.00
C GLU A 23 -15.43 -15.92 1.70
N THR A 24 -14.50 -15.47 2.54
CA THR A 24 -14.70 -14.30 3.42
C THR A 24 -13.69 -13.19 3.24
N ILE A 25 -12.47 -13.50 2.80
CA ILE A 25 -11.40 -12.50 2.67
C ILE A 25 -11.75 -11.47 1.59
N LYS A 26 -11.62 -10.20 1.91
CA LYS A 26 -11.66 -9.11 0.94
C LYS A 26 -10.34 -9.05 0.18
N MET A 27 -10.37 -8.62 -1.08
CA MET A 27 -9.17 -8.63 -1.91
C MET A 27 -9.16 -7.53 -2.95
N GLY A 28 -7.95 -7.05 -3.27
CA GLY A 28 -7.76 -6.04 -4.30
C GLY A 28 -6.30 -5.74 -4.61
N PRO A 29 -6.03 -4.96 -5.66
CA PRO A 29 -4.68 -4.49 -5.95
C PRO A 29 -4.21 -3.52 -4.86
N GLY A 30 -3.00 -3.67 -4.39
CA GLY A 30 -2.41 -2.78 -3.39
C GLY A 30 -1.03 -2.27 -3.82
N VAL A 31 -0.97 -1.32 -4.76
CA VAL A 31 -2.00 -0.64 -5.57
C VAL A 31 -1.69 -0.77 -7.06
N THR A 32 -2.72 -0.65 -7.92
CA THR A 32 -2.53 -0.43 -9.36
C THR A 32 -2.33 1.05 -9.67
N ASN A 33 -2.13 1.40 -10.94
CA ASN A 33 -1.96 2.78 -11.37
C ASN A 33 -2.58 3.05 -12.74
N PRO A 34 -2.97 4.31 -13.04
CA PRO A 34 -3.66 4.65 -14.29
C PRO A 34 -2.72 4.85 -15.49
N TYR A 35 -1.40 4.74 -15.30
CA TYR A 35 -0.41 4.92 -16.38
C TYR A 35 -0.17 3.63 -17.15
N VAL A 36 -0.16 2.48 -16.49
CA VAL A 36 0.00 1.17 -17.15
C VAL A 36 -1.34 0.52 -17.49
N ARG A 37 -2.42 0.89 -16.78
CA ARG A 37 -3.77 0.37 -17.02
C ARG A 37 -4.75 1.53 -17.14
N SER A 38 -5.48 1.61 -18.25
CA SER A 38 -6.52 2.64 -18.37
C SER A 38 -7.61 2.44 -17.30
N PRO A 39 -8.28 3.53 -16.85
CA PRO A 39 -9.38 3.43 -15.89
C PRO A 39 -10.47 2.44 -16.30
N ALA A 40 -10.81 2.37 -17.59
CA ALA A 40 -11.83 1.45 -18.10
C ALA A 40 -11.41 -0.03 -17.97
N ILE A 41 -10.14 -0.36 -18.25
CA ILE A 41 -9.61 -1.72 -18.08
C ILE A 41 -9.57 -2.08 -16.58
N SER A 42 -9.17 -1.14 -15.73
CA SER A 42 -9.14 -1.35 -14.27
C SER A 42 -10.55 -1.54 -13.70
N ALA A 43 -11.52 -0.75 -14.13
CA ALA A 43 -12.92 -0.87 -13.72
C ALA A 43 -13.52 -2.23 -14.14
N SER A 44 -13.28 -2.66 -15.39
CA SER A 44 -13.72 -3.98 -15.87
C SER A 44 -13.08 -5.11 -15.07
N ALA A 45 -11.78 -5.03 -14.82
CA ALA A 45 -11.06 -6.06 -14.10
C ALA A 45 -11.52 -6.20 -12.64
N ILE A 46 -11.69 -5.08 -11.92
CA ILE A 46 -12.13 -5.15 -10.52
C ILE A 46 -13.61 -5.56 -10.39
N ALA A 47 -14.47 -5.15 -11.32
CA ALA A 47 -15.86 -5.63 -11.36
C ALA A 47 -15.92 -7.14 -11.60
N THR A 48 -15.03 -7.69 -12.44
CA THR A 48 -14.91 -9.14 -12.64
C THR A 48 -14.48 -9.84 -11.36
N ILE A 49 -13.51 -9.32 -10.64
CA ILE A 49 -13.11 -9.86 -9.32
C ILE A 49 -14.28 -9.80 -8.34
N ASP A 50 -15.05 -8.72 -8.38
CA ASP A 50 -16.22 -8.55 -7.51
C ASP A 50 -17.30 -9.61 -7.81
N GLU A 51 -17.58 -9.88 -9.08
CA GLU A 51 -18.49 -10.97 -9.49
C GLU A 51 -17.98 -12.35 -9.03
N ILE A 52 -16.71 -12.69 -9.31
CA ILE A 52 -16.12 -13.99 -8.94
C ILE A 52 -16.12 -14.17 -7.40
N SER A 53 -15.82 -13.13 -6.67
CA SER A 53 -15.72 -13.16 -5.21
C SER A 53 -17.06 -12.99 -4.49
N ASN A 54 -18.16 -12.77 -5.22
CA ASN A 54 -19.46 -12.45 -4.64
C ASN A 54 -19.44 -11.25 -3.70
N GLY A 55 -18.92 -10.11 -4.19
CA GLY A 55 -18.96 -8.82 -3.49
C GLY A 55 -17.85 -8.62 -2.45
N ARG A 56 -16.64 -9.18 -2.66
CA ARG A 56 -15.51 -9.03 -1.73
C ARG A 56 -14.36 -8.20 -2.31
N ALA A 57 -14.52 -7.62 -3.49
CA ALA A 57 -13.48 -6.78 -4.08
C ALA A 57 -13.30 -5.45 -3.34
N THR A 58 -12.07 -5.00 -3.27
CA THR A 58 -11.65 -3.65 -2.92
C THR A 58 -10.70 -3.14 -3.99
N PHE A 59 -10.58 -1.83 -4.18
CA PHE A 59 -9.77 -1.32 -5.28
C PHE A 59 -8.71 -0.33 -4.78
N GLY A 60 -7.46 -0.74 -4.81
CA GLY A 60 -6.34 0.14 -4.49
C GLY A 60 -5.72 0.75 -5.75
N ILE A 61 -5.59 2.08 -5.79
CA ILE A 61 -5.00 2.84 -6.88
C ILE A 61 -4.00 3.87 -6.35
N GLY A 62 -2.88 4.04 -7.03
CA GLY A 62 -1.85 5.00 -6.63
C GLY A 62 -1.14 5.63 -7.83
N PRO A 63 -0.29 6.64 -7.60
CA PRO A 63 0.39 7.35 -8.68
C PRO A 63 1.53 6.53 -9.32
N GLY A 64 1.88 5.38 -8.75
CA GLY A 64 3.10 4.65 -9.11
C GLY A 64 4.38 5.42 -8.77
N ASP A 65 5.50 4.98 -9.30
CA ASP A 65 6.80 5.62 -9.08
C ASP A 65 7.55 5.89 -10.40
N LYS A 66 8.35 6.96 -10.37
CA LYS A 66 9.06 7.42 -11.54
C LYS A 66 10.07 6.40 -12.08
N ALA A 67 10.78 5.68 -11.22
CA ALA A 67 11.83 4.74 -11.66
C ALA A 67 11.22 3.56 -12.45
N THR A 68 10.08 3.05 -12.00
CA THR A 68 9.30 2.04 -12.72
C THR A 68 8.87 2.54 -14.09
N PHE A 69 8.31 3.74 -14.17
CA PHE A 69 7.81 4.27 -15.45
C PHE A 69 8.93 4.63 -16.42
N ASP A 70 10.05 5.15 -15.93
CA ASP A 70 11.25 5.39 -16.75
C ASP A 70 11.75 4.06 -17.37
N SER A 71 11.73 2.96 -16.61
CA SER A 71 12.15 1.64 -17.12
C SER A 71 11.18 1.05 -18.16
N LEU A 72 9.91 1.47 -18.12
CA LEU A 72 8.87 1.06 -19.06
C LEU A 72 8.72 2.03 -20.26
N GLY A 73 9.45 3.15 -20.28
CA GLY A 73 9.30 4.19 -21.29
C GLY A 73 7.96 4.93 -21.21
N ILE A 74 7.34 4.97 -20.02
CA ILE A 74 6.06 5.63 -19.77
C ILE A 74 6.30 7.01 -19.17
N GLU A 75 5.67 8.03 -19.73
CA GLU A 75 5.75 9.39 -19.22
C GLU A 75 4.91 9.52 -17.93
N TRP A 76 5.57 9.91 -16.82
CA TRP A 76 4.93 10.13 -15.53
C TRP A 76 4.73 11.62 -15.26
N THR A 77 3.52 12.10 -15.53
CA THR A 77 3.17 13.51 -15.40
C THR A 77 1.91 13.72 -14.59
N LYS A 78 1.82 14.86 -13.89
CA LYS A 78 0.62 15.33 -13.17
C LYS A 78 -0.06 14.28 -12.29
N PRO A 79 0.65 13.57 -11.38
CA PRO A 79 0.12 12.39 -10.68
C PRO A 79 -1.20 12.66 -9.94
N VAL A 80 -1.35 13.81 -9.29
CA VAL A 80 -2.58 14.14 -8.54
C VAL A 80 -3.80 14.27 -9.46
N SER A 81 -3.69 15.04 -10.55
CA SER A 81 -4.82 15.21 -11.48
C SER A 81 -5.13 13.93 -12.24
N THR A 82 -4.12 13.14 -12.58
CA THR A 82 -4.30 11.85 -13.25
C THR A 82 -5.05 10.85 -12.36
N ILE A 83 -4.70 10.78 -11.07
CA ILE A 83 -5.44 9.93 -10.11
C ILE A 83 -6.86 10.42 -9.91
N LYS A 84 -7.10 11.73 -9.74
CA LYS A 84 -8.46 12.29 -9.61
C LYS A 84 -9.34 11.91 -10.81
N ALA A 85 -8.84 12.10 -12.02
CA ALA A 85 -9.55 11.73 -13.24
C ALA A 85 -9.83 10.21 -13.30
N ALA A 86 -8.82 9.39 -13.00
CA ALA A 86 -8.95 7.94 -13.04
C ALA A 86 -9.99 7.42 -12.04
N VAL A 87 -9.99 7.92 -10.80
CA VAL A 87 -10.98 7.54 -9.78
C VAL A 87 -12.39 7.97 -10.20
N ALA A 88 -12.56 9.17 -10.77
CA ALA A 88 -13.84 9.63 -11.28
C ALA A 88 -14.37 8.74 -12.41
N ASP A 89 -13.53 8.39 -13.38
CA ASP A 89 -13.89 7.49 -14.48
C ASP A 89 -14.24 6.08 -13.95
N ILE A 90 -13.47 5.52 -13.04
CA ILE A 90 -13.72 4.21 -12.44
C ILE A 90 -15.05 4.19 -11.70
N ASN A 91 -15.33 5.17 -10.85
CA ASN A 91 -16.61 5.29 -10.15
C ASN A 91 -17.78 5.39 -11.12
N THR A 92 -17.64 6.21 -12.18
CA THR A 92 -18.66 6.35 -13.23
C THR A 92 -18.95 5.02 -13.91
N LEU A 93 -17.91 4.27 -14.28
CA LEU A 93 -18.03 2.99 -14.97
C LEU A 93 -18.63 1.90 -14.07
N LEU A 94 -18.18 1.80 -12.81
CA LEU A 94 -18.70 0.84 -11.84
C LEU A 94 -20.17 1.11 -11.48
N ALA A 95 -20.59 2.37 -11.49
CA ALA A 95 -22.00 2.78 -11.35
C ALA A 95 -22.86 2.53 -12.61
N GLY A 96 -22.30 1.94 -13.68
CA GLY A 96 -23.01 1.67 -14.94
C GLY A 96 -23.15 2.88 -15.87
N GLY A 97 -22.41 3.95 -15.61
CA GLY A 97 -22.35 5.16 -16.45
C GLY A 97 -21.40 5.04 -17.64
N LYS A 98 -21.16 6.19 -18.28
CA LYS A 98 -20.19 6.34 -19.38
C LYS A 98 -19.21 7.44 -19.03
N THR A 99 -17.92 7.21 -19.33
CA THR A 99 -16.90 8.26 -19.23
C THR A 99 -17.14 9.36 -20.29
N GLU A 100 -16.49 10.49 -20.14
CA GLU A 100 -16.52 11.59 -21.14
C GLU A 100 -16.09 11.10 -22.54
N GLY A 101 -15.12 10.17 -22.60
CA GLY A 101 -14.68 9.54 -23.86
C GLY A 101 -15.64 8.49 -24.40
N GLY A 102 -16.78 8.22 -23.74
CA GLY A 102 -17.82 7.29 -24.18
C GLY A 102 -17.60 5.82 -23.80
N ALA A 103 -16.55 5.49 -23.02
CA ALA A 103 -16.37 4.13 -22.51
C ALA A 103 -17.47 3.76 -21.52
N ALA A 104 -17.95 2.49 -21.58
CA ALA A 104 -18.94 1.93 -20.68
C ALA A 104 -18.66 0.44 -20.47
N LEU A 105 -19.06 -0.12 -19.33
CA LEU A 105 -18.99 -1.55 -19.05
C LEU A 105 -20.28 -2.22 -19.55
N GLY A 106 -20.18 -3.01 -20.63
CA GLY A 106 -21.35 -3.66 -21.24
C GLY A 106 -21.49 -5.15 -20.92
N GLY A 107 -20.43 -5.79 -20.44
CA GLY A 107 -20.37 -7.24 -20.24
C GLY A 107 -20.06 -7.69 -18.81
N VAL A 108 -19.88 -6.76 -17.88
CA VAL A 108 -19.57 -7.01 -16.47
C VAL A 108 -20.30 -6.01 -15.60
N LYS A 109 -20.75 -6.44 -14.42
CA LYS A 109 -21.40 -5.58 -13.43
C LYS A 109 -20.93 -5.96 -12.04
N ALA A 110 -20.52 -4.98 -11.25
CA ALA A 110 -20.20 -5.20 -9.85
C ALA A 110 -21.41 -5.75 -9.07
N VAL A 111 -21.17 -6.65 -8.14
CA VAL A 111 -22.15 -7.18 -7.19
C VAL A 111 -22.43 -6.14 -6.09
N GLN A 112 -21.36 -5.50 -5.62
CA GLN A 112 -21.45 -4.42 -4.66
C GLN A 112 -22.05 -3.16 -5.32
N GLU A 113 -22.88 -2.42 -4.59
CA GLU A 113 -23.35 -1.09 -5.02
C GLU A 113 -22.17 -0.10 -5.15
N HIS A 114 -21.17 -0.27 -4.29
CA HIS A 114 -19.94 0.50 -4.28
C HIS A 114 -18.75 -0.39 -3.91
N ILE A 115 -17.78 -0.51 -4.82
CA ILE A 115 -16.49 -1.15 -4.52
C ILE A 115 -15.60 -0.13 -3.82
N PRO A 116 -15.17 -0.37 -2.56
CA PRO A 116 -14.37 0.62 -1.83
C PRO A 116 -13.05 0.92 -2.55
N ILE A 117 -12.74 2.21 -2.72
CA ILE A 117 -11.51 2.69 -3.36
C ILE A 117 -10.51 3.16 -2.31
N TYR A 118 -9.32 2.57 -2.31
CA TYR A 118 -8.20 2.98 -1.48
C TYR A 118 -7.12 3.65 -2.31
N MET A 119 -6.60 4.77 -1.84
CA MET A 119 -5.51 5.44 -2.54
C MET A 119 -4.16 5.15 -1.88
N GLY A 120 -3.18 4.70 -2.68
CA GLY A 120 -1.78 4.70 -2.28
C GLY A 120 -1.27 6.14 -2.22
N ALA A 121 -0.85 6.62 -1.03
CA ALA A 121 -0.42 8.00 -0.83
C ALA A 121 0.68 8.11 0.23
N GLN A 122 1.65 9.01 0.00
CA GLN A 122 2.69 9.35 0.96
C GLN A 122 2.92 10.87 1.06
N GLY A 123 2.86 11.57 -0.08
CA GLY A 123 3.04 13.01 -0.11
C GLY A 123 1.79 13.79 0.31
N PRO A 124 1.95 15.01 0.88
CA PRO A 124 0.85 15.76 1.49
C PRO A 124 -0.33 16.02 0.54
N LYS A 125 -0.06 16.36 -0.72
CA LYS A 125 -1.12 16.58 -1.72
C LYS A 125 -1.89 15.30 -2.08
N MET A 126 -1.21 14.16 -2.13
CA MET A 126 -1.84 12.88 -2.43
C MET A 126 -2.66 12.39 -1.23
N LEU A 127 -2.17 12.59 0.01
CA LEU A 127 -2.91 12.29 1.25
C LEU A 127 -4.18 13.15 1.36
N GLU A 128 -4.10 14.45 1.07
CA GLU A 128 -5.27 15.34 1.01
C GLU A 128 -6.26 14.87 -0.06
N THR A 129 -5.75 14.50 -1.24
CA THR A 129 -6.58 13.96 -2.33
C THR A 129 -7.25 12.64 -1.93
N ALA A 130 -6.56 11.73 -1.25
CA ALA A 130 -7.15 10.49 -0.76
C ALA A 130 -8.32 10.78 0.19
N GLY A 131 -8.13 11.68 1.16
CA GLY A 131 -9.21 12.13 2.05
C GLY A 131 -10.40 12.72 1.30
N GLU A 132 -10.17 13.41 0.18
CA GLU A 132 -11.22 14.05 -0.61
C GLU A 132 -12.07 13.04 -1.41
N ILE A 133 -11.44 12.09 -2.11
CA ILE A 133 -12.11 11.30 -3.15
C ILE A 133 -12.15 9.79 -2.94
N ALA A 134 -11.48 9.23 -1.92
CA ALA A 134 -11.39 7.79 -1.68
C ALA A 134 -12.13 7.37 -0.41
N ASP A 135 -12.34 6.07 -0.24
CA ASP A 135 -12.92 5.46 0.97
C ASP A 135 -11.85 5.15 2.02
N GLY A 136 -10.59 5.10 1.58
CA GLY A 136 -9.45 4.86 2.46
C GLY A 136 -8.13 5.20 1.79
N VAL A 137 -7.06 5.05 2.56
CA VAL A 137 -5.69 5.27 2.11
C VAL A 137 -4.81 4.09 2.49
N LEU A 138 -3.85 3.75 1.63
CA LEU A 138 -2.77 2.82 1.93
C LEU A 138 -1.47 3.61 2.00
N ILE A 139 -0.86 3.68 3.17
CA ILE A 139 0.37 4.42 3.40
C ILE A 139 1.50 3.41 3.62
N ASN A 140 2.52 3.46 2.76
CA ASN A 140 3.72 2.64 2.97
C ASN A 140 4.57 3.27 4.10
N ALA A 141 4.15 3.00 5.32
CA ALA A 141 4.78 3.48 6.55
C ALA A 141 4.55 2.50 7.69
N SER A 142 5.52 2.40 8.58
CA SER A 142 5.55 1.41 9.67
C SER A 142 5.68 2.04 11.06
N ASN A 143 5.79 3.37 11.13
CA ASN A 143 6.08 4.08 12.38
C ASN A 143 5.01 5.16 12.68
N PRO A 144 4.55 5.31 13.94
CA PRO A 144 3.58 6.31 14.35
C PRO A 144 3.88 7.75 13.89
N LYS A 145 5.16 8.16 13.84
CA LYS A 145 5.59 9.49 13.38
C LYS A 145 5.13 9.82 11.95
N ASP A 146 5.02 8.80 11.10
CA ASP A 146 4.55 9.01 9.72
C ASP A 146 3.06 9.32 9.68
N TYR A 147 2.28 8.69 10.55
CA TYR A 147 0.84 8.93 10.68
C TYR A 147 0.54 10.24 11.39
N GLU A 148 1.34 10.64 12.38
CA GLU A 148 1.27 11.98 12.98
C GLU A 148 1.38 13.08 11.89
N ALA A 149 2.27 12.89 10.92
CA ALA A 149 2.43 13.81 9.79
C ALA A 149 1.33 13.66 8.71
N ALA A 150 0.79 12.45 8.49
CA ALA A 150 -0.17 12.17 7.42
C ALA A 150 -1.61 12.55 7.80
N MET A 151 -2.04 12.29 9.03
CA MET A 151 -3.42 12.46 9.47
C MET A 151 -3.99 13.86 9.29
N PRO A 152 -3.25 14.97 9.55
CA PRO A 152 -3.74 16.32 9.29
C PRO A 152 -4.09 16.54 7.80
N MET A 153 -3.33 15.96 6.88
CA MET A 153 -3.58 16.10 5.44
C MET A 153 -4.81 15.31 5.01
N ILE A 154 -4.97 14.09 5.52
CA ILE A 154 -6.14 13.25 5.27
C ILE A 154 -7.41 13.94 5.79
N LYS A 155 -7.39 14.44 7.04
CA LYS A 155 -8.52 15.16 7.63
C LYS A 155 -8.91 16.38 6.81
N LYS A 156 -7.94 17.16 6.33
CA LYS A 156 -8.19 18.31 5.45
C LYS A 156 -8.93 17.88 4.16
N GLY A 157 -8.55 16.75 3.56
CA GLY A 157 -9.24 16.20 2.39
C GLY A 157 -10.67 15.76 2.70
N ILE A 158 -10.88 15.08 3.84
CA ILE A 158 -12.22 14.66 4.29
C ILE A 158 -13.12 15.88 4.53
N GLU A 159 -12.59 16.92 5.17
CA GLU A 159 -13.31 18.19 5.39
C GLU A 159 -13.71 18.85 4.06
N ALA A 160 -12.82 18.87 3.08
CA ALA A 160 -13.10 19.39 1.74
C ALA A 160 -14.21 18.62 1.01
N ALA A 161 -14.38 17.34 1.31
CA ALA A 161 -15.44 16.48 0.77
C ALA A 161 -16.78 16.56 1.52
N GLY A 162 -16.90 17.38 2.55
CA GLY A 162 -18.12 17.54 3.35
C GLY A 162 -18.00 17.08 4.80
N GLY A 163 -16.87 16.51 5.21
CA GLY A 163 -16.47 16.37 6.61
C GLY A 163 -16.93 15.11 7.33
N ASP A 164 -17.92 14.40 6.86
CA ASP A 164 -18.55 13.31 7.63
C ASP A 164 -18.64 12.01 6.82
N LYS A 165 -17.50 11.36 6.62
CA LYS A 165 -17.47 10.03 6.02
C LYS A 165 -16.58 9.06 6.81
N ALA A 166 -17.00 7.80 6.87
CA ALA A 166 -16.12 6.73 7.31
C ALA A 166 -14.90 6.67 6.36
N PHE A 167 -13.70 6.61 6.92
CA PHE A 167 -12.47 6.60 6.16
C PHE A 167 -11.46 5.63 6.78
N ASP A 168 -10.98 4.72 5.96
CA ASP A 168 -10.04 3.69 6.40
C ASP A 168 -8.59 4.14 6.21
N VAL A 169 -7.74 3.88 7.20
CA VAL A 169 -6.30 4.20 7.16
C VAL A 169 -5.51 2.91 7.26
N GLY A 170 -5.01 2.44 6.12
CA GLY A 170 -4.20 1.25 6.02
C GLY A 170 -2.71 1.55 6.18
N ALA A 171 -2.09 0.94 7.19
CA ALA A 171 -0.64 0.91 7.34
C ALA A 171 -0.08 -0.24 6.50
N TYR A 172 0.46 0.09 5.33
CA TYR A 172 1.12 -0.89 4.47
C TYR A 172 2.59 -1.03 4.90
N THR A 173 2.86 -1.99 5.79
CA THR A 173 4.13 -2.05 6.52
C THR A 173 5.10 -3.08 5.90
N ALA A 174 6.39 -2.81 6.00
CA ALA A 174 7.37 -3.89 5.92
C ALA A 174 7.29 -4.69 7.21
N THR A 175 6.91 -5.94 7.09
CA THR A 175 6.63 -6.83 8.24
C THR A 175 7.61 -7.99 8.25
N SER A 176 8.17 -8.30 9.44
CA SER A 176 8.92 -9.53 9.62
C SER A 176 8.74 -10.06 11.05
N ILE A 177 7.96 -11.13 11.20
CA ILE A 177 7.69 -11.77 12.48
C ILE A 177 8.32 -13.16 12.56
N GLY A 178 8.82 -13.53 13.73
CA GLY A 178 9.40 -14.84 14.00
C GLY A 178 9.51 -15.11 15.49
N ALA A 179 9.75 -16.37 15.89
CA ALA A 179 10.01 -16.73 17.28
C ALA A 179 11.37 -16.21 17.80
N ASP A 180 12.31 -15.96 16.87
CA ASP A 180 13.63 -15.38 17.13
C ASP A 180 13.65 -13.93 16.61
N SER A 181 13.79 -12.96 17.52
CA SER A 181 13.79 -11.52 17.23
C SER A 181 14.90 -11.12 16.25
N ASP A 182 16.11 -11.64 16.46
CA ASP A 182 17.27 -11.27 15.61
C ASP A 182 17.11 -11.82 14.18
N ALA A 183 16.60 -13.05 14.04
CA ALA A 183 16.30 -13.62 12.74
C ALA A 183 15.19 -12.84 12.01
N ALA A 184 14.13 -12.44 12.72
CA ALA A 184 13.06 -11.63 12.18
C ALA A 184 13.56 -10.24 11.74
N LYS A 185 14.32 -9.55 12.58
CA LYS A 185 14.94 -8.24 12.26
C LYS A 185 15.87 -8.34 11.06
N ASN A 186 16.71 -9.37 11.02
CA ASN A 186 17.61 -9.54 9.88
C ASN A 186 16.90 -9.81 8.56
N ALA A 187 15.77 -10.54 8.58
CA ALA A 187 14.95 -10.76 7.39
C ALA A 187 14.32 -9.47 6.85
N ALA A 188 13.98 -8.50 7.72
CA ALA A 188 13.42 -7.21 7.32
C ALA A 188 14.44 -6.29 6.61
N LYS A 189 15.74 -6.41 6.92
CA LYS A 189 16.77 -5.41 6.54
C LYS A 189 16.83 -5.11 5.06
N ILE A 190 16.69 -6.10 4.18
CA ILE A 190 16.76 -5.84 2.74
C ILE A 190 15.57 -5.00 2.26
N VAL A 191 14.37 -5.25 2.76
CA VAL A 191 13.18 -4.47 2.41
C VAL A 191 13.29 -3.05 2.98
N VAL A 192 13.78 -2.92 4.21
CA VAL A 192 14.07 -1.61 4.83
C VAL A 192 15.09 -0.81 4.00
N ALA A 193 16.14 -1.46 3.47
CA ALA A 193 17.10 -0.78 2.59
C ALA A 193 16.44 -0.23 1.32
N PHE A 194 15.53 -0.99 0.69
CA PHE A 194 14.77 -0.52 -0.48
C PHE A 194 13.82 0.64 -0.12
N ILE A 195 13.12 0.57 1.01
CA ILE A 195 12.22 1.64 1.46
C ILE A 195 13.03 2.90 1.77
N ALA A 196 14.13 2.78 2.51
CA ALA A 196 15.00 3.89 2.84
C ALA A 196 15.57 4.57 1.59
N ALA A 197 16.03 3.78 0.59
CA ALA A 197 16.54 4.30 -0.67
C ALA A 197 15.51 5.13 -1.45
N GLY A 198 14.22 4.73 -1.39
CA GLY A 198 13.12 5.45 -2.01
C GLY A 198 12.53 6.59 -1.16
N SER A 199 12.97 6.74 0.08
CA SER A 199 12.44 7.75 1.00
C SER A 199 13.03 9.12 0.74
N PRO A 200 12.21 10.19 0.67
CA PRO A 200 12.72 11.54 0.50
C PRO A 200 13.40 12.06 1.79
N PRO A 201 14.33 13.02 1.71
CA PRO A 201 15.06 13.55 2.86
C PRO A 201 14.20 13.93 4.08
N PRO A 202 13.02 14.56 3.94
CA PRO A 202 12.17 14.87 5.09
C PRO A 202 11.69 13.65 5.89
N VAL A 203 11.59 12.47 5.25
CA VAL A 203 11.26 11.21 5.95
C VAL A 203 12.47 10.72 6.73
N ILE A 204 13.66 10.76 6.14
CA ILE A 204 14.92 10.41 6.80
C ILE A 204 15.13 11.27 8.06
N GLU A 205 14.94 12.59 7.93
CA GLU A 205 15.03 13.56 9.03
C GLU A 205 14.01 13.29 10.14
N ARG A 206 12.76 13.00 9.78
CA ARG A 206 11.66 12.68 10.72
C ARG A 206 12.01 11.54 11.66
N HIS A 207 12.71 10.54 11.15
CA HIS A 207 13.13 9.38 11.91
C HIS A 207 14.48 9.55 12.60
N GLY A 208 15.15 10.71 12.44
CA GLY A 208 16.45 10.99 13.03
C GLY A 208 17.58 10.16 12.43
N LEU A 209 17.40 9.66 11.22
CA LEU A 209 18.42 8.94 10.49
C LEU A 209 19.47 9.92 9.91
N PRO A 210 20.71 9.48 9.67
CA PRO A 210 21.76 10.34 9.14
C PRO A 210 21.37 10.98 7.79
N GLU A 211 21.76 12.23 7.58
CA GLU A 211 21.66 12.88 6.28
C GLU A 211 22.37 12.05 5.21
N GLY A 212 21.71 11.86 4.05
CA GLY A 212 22.24 11.03 2.97
C GLY A 212 22.07 9.52 3.16
N PHE A 213 21.36 9.07 4.20
CA PHE A 213 21.11 7.63 4.41
C PHE A 213 20.37 6.98 3.25
N ASN A 214 19.41 7.69 2.66
CA ASN A 214 18.68 7.23 1.46
C ASN A 214 19.61 7.08 0.24
N GLU A 215 20.50 8.07 -0.01
CA GLU A 215 21.47 8.01 -1.09
C GLU A 215 22.49 6.87 -0.89
N GLN A 216 22.91 6.64 0.35
CA GLN A 216 23.78 5.51 0.70
C GLN A 216 23.12 4.18 0.38
N MET A 217 21.85 3.98 0.80
CA MET A 217 21.09 2.76 0.47
C MET A 217 20.93 2.61 -1.04
N GLY A 218 20.54 3.66 -1.73
CA GLY A 218 20.43 3.69 -3.19
C GLY A 218 21.73 3.30 -3.91
N ALA A 219 22.87 3.76 -3.41
CA ALA A 219 24.19 3.44 -3.98
C ALA A 219 24.56 1.96 -3.83
N PHE A 220 24.24 1.32 -2.70
CA PHE A 220 24.42 -0.12 -2.52
C PHE A 220 23.51 -0.91 -3.48
N LEU A 221 22.23 -0.60 -3.52
CA LEU A 221 21.25 -1.30 -4.34
C LEU A 221 21.55 -1.17 -5.84
N ALA A 222 21.95 0.00 -6.31
CA ALA A 222 22.30 0.24 -7.71
C ALA A 222 23.53 -0.59 -8.16
N LYS A 223 24.43 -0.94 -7.24
CA LYS A 223 25.59 -1.82 -7.48
C LYS A 223 25.28 -3.30 -7.33
N GLY A 224 24.07 -3.65 -6.87
CA GLY A 224 23.73 -5.03 -6.49
C GLY A 224 24.44 -5.51 -5.21
N ASP A 225 24.98 -4.58 -4.40
CA ASP A 225 25.63 -4.88 -3.12
C ASP A 225 24.59 -5.00 -2.00
N PHE A 226 23.81 -6.08 -2.04
CA PHE A 226 22.79 -6.36 -1.03
C PHE A 226 23.40 -6.62 0.36
N GLY A 227 24.62 -7.19 0.40
CA GLY A 227 25.34 -7.41 1.66
C GLY A 227 25.70 -6.10 2.34
N GLY A 228 26.23 -5.14 1.59
CA GLY A 228 26.52 -3.79 2.08
C GLY A 228 25.27 -3.06 2.54
N ALA A 229 24.17 -3.15 1.75
CA ALA A 229 22.89 -2.55 2.12
C ALA A 229 22.35 -3.11 3.45
N ILE A 230 22.30 -4.45 3.61
CA ILE A 230 21.86 -5.12 4.83
C ILE A 230 22.75 -4.73 6.03
N GLY A 231 24.07 -4.69 5.84
CA GLY A 231 25.02 -4.34 6.88
C GLY A 231 24.92 -2.88 7.36
N ALA A 232 24.41 -1.98 6.52
CA ALA A 232 24.24 -0.56 6.84
C ALA A 232 22.88 -0.24 7.47
N VAL A 233 21.91 -1.16 7.47
CA VAL A 233 20.62 -0.96 8.17
C VAL A 233 20.81 -1.11 9.67
N THR A 234 20.62 0.00 10.39
CA THR A 234 20.67 0.07 11.85
C THR A 234 19.34 -0.30 12.50
N ASP A 235 19.32 -0.45 13.83
CA ASP A 235 18.08 -0.70 14.58
C ASP A 235 17.11 0.48 14.49
N GLU A 236 17.63 1.73 14.44
CA GLU A 236 16.80 2.91 14.21
C GLU A 236 16.12 2.90 12.83
N ALA A 237 16.83 2.42 11.80
CA ALA A 237 16.26 2.28 10.47
C ALA A 237 15.23 1.14 10.40
N LEU A 238 15.44 0.04 11.13
CA LEU A 238 14.44 -1.00 11.29
C LEU A 238 13.17 -0.48 11.96
N ASP A 239 13.33 0.27 13.07
CA ASP A 239 12.19 0.87 13.77
C ASP A 239 11.44 1.91 12.93
N ALA A 240 12.17 2.69 12.13
CA ALA A 240 11.60 3.68 11.22
C ALA A 240 10.72 3.05 10.12
N PHE A 241 11.20 1.96 9.50
CA PHE A 241 10.66 1.47 8.24
C PHE A 241 10.06 0.07 8.29
N SER A 242 10.00 -0.57 9.47
CA SER A 242 9.41 -1.91 9.60
C SER A 242 8.74 -2.15 10.95
N VAL A 243 7.81 -3.11 10.94
CA VAL A 243 7.35 -3.78 12.16
C VAL A 243 7.98 -5.17 12.14
N CYS A 244 8.99 -5.40 13.01
CA CYS A 244 9.71 -6.67 13.04
C CYS A 244 10.02 -7.09 14.48
N GLY A 245 10.15 -8.40 14.68
CA GLY A 245 10.46 -9.02 15.97
C GLY A 245 9.57 -10.22 16.30
N THR A 246 9.45 -10.53 17.59
CA THR A 246 8.55 -11.55 18.12
C THR A 246 7.11 -11.03 18.25
N PRO A 247 6.10 -11.89 18.49
CA PRO A 247 4.73 -11.42 18.78
C PRO A 247 4.65 -10.38 19.88
N ASP A 248 5.39 -10.55 20.98
CA ASP A 248 5.42 -9.60 22.10
C ASP A 248 6.01 -8.23 21.71
N GLU A 249 6.95 -8.19 20.74
CA GLU A 249 7.50 -6.94 20.20
C GLU A 249 6.56 -6.30 19.17
N PHE A 250 5.69 -7.09 18.52
CA PHE A 250 4.74 -6.65 17.50
C PHE A 250 3.54 -5.90 18.08
N ILE A 251 2.92 -6.46 19.13
CA ILE A 251 1.68 -5.94 19.70
C ILE A 251 1.79 -4.45 20.05
N PRO A 252 2.78 -3.99 20.83
CA PRO A 252 2.91 -2.56 21.16
C PRO A 252 3.11 -1.65 19.94
N LYS A 253 3.74 -2.15 18.87
CA LYS A 253 3.94 -1.38 17.65
C LYS A 253 2.63 -1.19 16.89
N ILE A 254 1.79 -2.23 16.80
CA ILE A 254 0.47 -2.15 16.17
C ILE A 254 -0.46 -1.26 16.99
N GLU A 255 -0.44 -1.37 18.33
CA GLU A 255 -1.18 -0.49 19.23
C GLU A 255 -0.80 0.99 18.99
N GLY A 256 0.50 1.27 18.92
CA GLY A 256 0.98 2.63 18.61
C GLY A 256 0.52 3.16 17.25
N LEU A 257 0.39 2.31 16.25
CA LEU A 257 -0.21 2.69 14.95
C LEU A 257 -1.72 2.95 15.10
N ALA A 258 -2.44 2.11 15.83
CA ALA A 258 -3.87 2.27 16.06
C ALA A 258 -4.19 3.58 16.83
N GLU A 259 -3.37 3.96 17.81
CA GLU A 259 -3.47 5.25 18.53
C GLU A 259 -3.34 6.45 17.59
N MET A 260 -2.59 6.32 16.50
CA MET A 260 -2.48 7.36 15.46
C MET A 260 -3.68 7.39 14.50
N GLY A 261 -4.65 6.49 14.65
CA GLY A 261 -5.82 6.42 13.80
C GLY A 261 -5.69 5.45 12.61
N VAL A 262 -4.71 4.56 12.62
CA VAL A 262 -4.65 3.43 11.69
C VAL A 262 -5.77 2.46 12.03
N THR A 263 -6.55 2.09 11.01
CA THR A 263 -7.70 1.17 11.14
C THR A 263 -7.43 -0.20 10.53
N GLN A 264 -6.39 -0.31 9.69
CA GLN A 264 -6.01 -1.56 9.05
C GLN A 264 -4.48 -1.72 9.06
N TYR A 265 -3.99 -2.80 9.66
CA TYR A 265 -2.60 -3.20 9.54
C TYR A 265 -2.42 -4.16 8.37
N VAL A 266 -1.56 -3.81 7.41
CA VAL A 266 -1.23 -4.64 6.25
C VAL A 266 0.18 -5.22 6.43
N ALA A 267 0.25 -6.52 6.73
CA ALA A 267 1.51 -7.24 6.87
C ALA A 267 2.16 -7.46 5.49
N GLY A 268 3.01 -6.55 5.08
CA GLY A 268 3.75 -6.61 3.81
C GLY A 268 5.01 -7.46 3.90
N SER A 269 5.71 -7.58 2.77
CA SER A 269 6.95 -8.35 2.67
C SER A 269 8.05 -7.85 3.63
N PRO A 270 8.92 -8.79 4.10
CA PRO A 270 9.04 -10.19 3.72
C PRO A 270 8.10 -11.15 4.46
N VAL A 271 7.31 -10.69 5.42
CA VAL A 271 6.46 -11.39 6.40
C VAL A 271 7.28 -12.08 7.49
N GLY A 272 8.42 -12.65 7.16
CA GLY A 272 9.40 -13.26 8.05
C GLY A 272 10.35 -14.19 7.29
N LYS A 273 11.25 -14.85 8.02
CA LYS A 273 12.21 -15.78 7.46
C LYS A 273 11.54 -17.07 6.96
N ASP A 274 10.58 -17.58 7.71
CA ASP A 274 9.71 -18.70 7.35
C ASP A 274 8.26 -18.19 7.26
N VAL A 275 7.72 -18.16 6.04
CA VAL A 275 6.41 -17.56 5.78
C VAL A 275 5.28 -18.32 6.48
N GLU A 276 5.35 -19.66 6.54
CA GLU A 276 4.30 -20.47 7.17
C GLU A 276 4.27 -20.25 8.69
N GLU A 277 5.43 -20.27 9.34
CA GLU A 277 5.56 -19.95 10.77
C GLU A 277 5.09 -18.51 11.03
N SER A 278 5.52 -17.56 10.23
CA SER A 278 5.18 -16.15 10.39
C SER A 278 3.68 -15.88 10.25
N ILE A 279 2.97 -16.56 9.35
CA ILE A 279 1.52 -16.48 9.23
C ILE A 279 0.82 -17.02 10.50
N LYS A 280 1.32 -18.09 11.10
CA LYS A 280 0.79 -18.62 12.37
C LYS A 280 0.96 -17.61 13.50
N LEU A 281 2.17 -17.03 13.63
CA LEU A 281 2.47 -16.01 14.63
C LEU A 281 1.64 -14.72 14.43
N LEU A 282 1.41 -14.30 13.17
CA LEU A 282 0.48 -13.20 12.89
C LEU A 282 -0.95 -13.52 13.34
N GLY A 283 -1.38 -14.79 13.20
CA GLY A 283 -2.67 -15.25 13.74
C GLY A 283 -2.77 -15.12 15.28
N GLU A 284 -1.68 -15.38 16.00
CA GLU A 284 -1.60 -15.17 17.45
C GLU A 284 -1.68 -13.68 17.81
N VAL A 285 -0.98 -12.82 17.05
CA VAL A 285 -1.07 -11.37 17.21
C VAL A 285 -2.50 -10.87 16.99
N ILE A 286 -3.17 -11.33 15.92
CA ILE A 286 -4.57 -10.95 15.63
C ILE A 286 -5.50 -11.34 16.78
N ALA A 287 -5.27 -12.49 17.42
CA ALA A 287 -6.09 -12.96 18.54
C ALA A 287 -5.93 -12.10 19.82
N SER A 288 -4.95 -11.19 19.85
CA SER A 288 -4.71 -10.29 20.99
C SER A 288 -5.51 -8.97 20.87
N PHE A 289 -6.13 -8.71 19.72
CA PHE A 289 -6.99 -7.55 19.44
C PHE A 289 -8.46 -7.94 19.31
#